data_b02039ce6626f09bc6732da9169b66aa
#
_entry.id   b02039ce6626f09bc6732da9169b66aa
#
_cell.length_a   1.000
_cell.length_b   1.000
_cell.length_c   1.000
_cell.angle_alpha   90.00
_cell.angle_beta   90.00
_cell.angle_gamma   90.00
#
_symmetry.space_group_name_H-M   'P 1'
#
loop_
_entity.id
_entity.type
_entity.pdbx_description
1 polymer ?
#
loop_
_entity_poly.entity_id
_entity_poly.type
_entity_poly.pdbx_seq_one_letter_code
_entity_poly.pdbx_strand_id
1 'polypeptide(L)'
;DVIRVLTGSENPRRYWSDLKRKLKAEGAVELYEKIVQFKMTAPDGKMRLTDVANTEQLLRIMQSVPSPKAEPIRAWLAEVGRERIEETIDPEQAIDRALETYLKKGYDPDWVHQRLLSIRIRNELTDEWQKRGVEKGREFAILTDEISRAWSGMTTRQYKNLKGLKKENLRDNMSDTELV
;
A
#
# COMPACT_ATOMS: atom_id res chain seq x y z
N ASP A 1 2.01 18.35 10.45
CA ASP A 1 3.33 17.71 10.60
C ASP A 1 4.07 17.58 9.27
N VAL A 2 3.46 17.03 8.20
CA VAL A 2 4.11 16.85 6.89
C VAL A 2 4.68 18.15 6.33
N ILE A 3 3.90 19.22 6.29
CA ILE A 3 4.34 20.53 5.80
C ILE A 3 5.55 21.06 6.59
N ARG A 4 5.57 20.87 7.91
CA ARG A 4 6.71 21.30 8.74
C ARG A 4 7.99 20.54 8.37
N VAL A 5 7.89 19.25 8.15
CA VAL A 5 9.04 18.41 7.77
C VAL A 5 9.56 18.81 6.39
N LEU A 6 8.67 18.97 5.41
CA LEU A 6 9.03 19.27 4.03
C LEU A 6 9.57 20.70 3.82
N THR A 7 9.16 21.64 4.64
CA THR A 7 9.52 23.06 4.43
C THR A 7 10.47 23.59 5.48
N GLY A 8 10.47 23.02 6.69
CA GLY A 8 11.13 23.59 7.85
C GLY A 8 10.49 24.89 8.34
N SER A 9 9.27 25.21 7.88
CA SER A 9 8.57 26.45 8.24
C SER A 9 8.25 26.52 9.72
N GLU A 10 8.50 27.66 10.35
CA GLU A 10 8.09 27.95 11.71
C GLU A 10 6.57 28.05 11.85
N ASN A 11 5.87 28.41 10.76
CA ASN A 11 4.41 28.48 10.71
C ASN A 11 3.82 27.56 9.62
N PRO A 12 3.81 26.23 9.84
CA PRO A 12 3.35 25.28 8.83
C PRO A 12 1.85 25.40 8.51
N ARG A 13 1.04 25.96 9.42
CA ARG A 13 -0.40 26.20 9.16
C ARG A 13 -0.61 27.30 8.14
N ARG A 14 0.10 28.42 8.27
CA ARG A 14 0.03 29.52 7.32
C ARG A 14 0.55 29.05 5.96
N TYR A 15 1.69 28.38 5.93
CA TYR A 15 2.25 27.80 4.71
C TYR A 15 1.25 26.89 4.00
N TRP A 16 0.60 26.01 4.74
CA TRP A 16 -0.42 25.11 4.19
C TRP A 16 -1.62 25.86 3.62
N SER A 17 -2.10 26.88 4.29
CA SER A 17 -3.20 27.73 3.79
C SER A 17 -2.84 28.46 2.50
N ASP A 18 -1.61 28.98 2.41
CA ASP A 18 -1.10 29.66 1.22
C ASP A 18 -0.90 28.67 0.05
N LEU A 19 -0.37 27.47 0.35
CA LEU A 19 -0.22 26.40 -0.65
C LEU A 19 -1.56 25.96 -1.19
N LYS A 20 -2.58 25.73 -0.33
CA LYS A 20 -3.94 25.40 -0.77
C LYS A 20 -4.52 26.47 -1.72
N ARG A 21 -4.30 27.74 -1.41
CA ARG A 21 -4.78 28.85 -2.24
C ARG A 21 -4.09 28.86 -3.61
N LYS A 22 -2.77 28.61 -3.64
CA LYS A 22 -2.00 28.49 -4.86
C LYS A 22 -2.47 27.32 -5.72
N LEU A 23 -2.60 26.13 -5.16
CA LEU A 23 -3.09 24.93 -5.85
C LEU A 23 -4.49 25.13 -6.42
N LYS A 24 -5.35 25.86 -5.69
CA LYS A 24 -6.67 26.24 -6.17
C LYS A 24 -6.60 27.14 -7.40
N ALA A 25 -5.73 28.13 -7.38
CA ALA A 25 -5.53 29.03 -8.52
C ALA A 25 -4.96 28.31 -9.76
N GLU A 26 -4.16 27.27 -9.56
CA GLU A 26 -3.57 26.42 -10.61
C GLU A 26 -4.53 25.34 -11.14
N GLY A 27 -5.77 25.29 -10.66
CA GLY A 27 -6.78 24.32 -11.11
C GLY A 27 -6.67 22.91 -10.46
N ALA A 28 -5.76 22.71 -9.49
CA ALA A 28 -5.65 21.44 -8.78
C ALA A 28 -6.73 21.24 -7.70
N VAL A 29 -7.98 21.61 -8.04
CA VAL A 29 -9.13 21.66 -7.11
C VAL A 29 -9.42 20.31 -6.50
N GLU A 30 -9.37 19.24 -7.28
CA GLU A 30 -9.67 17.87 -6.81
C GLU A 30 -8.75 17.39 -5.68
N LEU A 31 -7.53 17.93 -5.59
CA LEU A 31 -6.56 17.48 -4.60
C LEU A 31 -7.02 17.78 -3.17
N TYR A 32 -7.60 18.94 -2.91
CA TYR A 32 -8.00 19.32 -1.56
C TYR A 32 -9.51 19.26 -1.29
N GLU A 33 -10.35 19.17 -2.29
CA GLU A 33 -11.77 18.84 -2.07
C GLU A 33 -11.94 17.45 -1.44
N LYS A 34 -11.00 16.54 -1.70
CA LYS A 34 -10.94 15.21 -1.09
C LYS A 34 -10.22 15.16 0.26
N ILE A 35 -9.61 16.28 0.72
CA ILE A 35 -8.96 16.33 2.03
C ILE A 35 -10.05 16.47 3.10
N VAL A 36 -10.06 15.53 4.02
CA VAL A 36 -11.02 15.48 5.13
C VAL A 36 -10.43 16.13 6.38
N GLN A 37 -11.27 16.66 7.23
CA GLN A 37 -10.86 17.20 8.53
C GLN A 37 -11.30 16.28 9.65
N PHE A 38 -10.34 15.91 10.51
CA PHE A 38 -10.61 15.18 11.73
C PHE A 38 -10.20 15.99 12.97
N LYS A 39 -10.95 15.81 14.05
CA LYS A 39 -10.51 16.28 15.37
C LYS A 39 -9.36 15.39 15.85
N MET A 40 -8.19 15.97 15.97
CA MET A 40 -6.97 15.29 16.45
C MET A 40 -6.41 16.02 17.66
N THR A 41 -5.80 15.25 18.56
CA THR A 41 -5.12 15.82 19.73
C THR A 41 -3.84 16.53 19.28
N ALA A 42 -3.75 17.82 19.54
CA ALA A 42 -2.55 18.61 19.29
C ALA A 42 -1.49 18.38 20.40
N PRO A 43 -0.21 18.77 20.18
CA PRO A 43 0.85 18.61 21.20
C PRO A 43 0.55 19.29 22.54
N ASP A 44 -0.33 20.30 22.57
CA ASP A 44 -0.80 20.97 23.77
C ASP A 44 -2.00 20.26 24.46
N GLY A 45 -2.34 19.03 24.01
CA GLY A 45 -3.43 18.22 24.55
C GLY A 45 -4.83 18.65 24.10
N LYS A 46 -4.98 19.73 23.32
CA LYS A 46 -6.29 20.21 22.86
C LYS A 46 -6.71 19.53 21.56
N MET A 47 -8.00 19.21 21.46
CA MET A 47 -8.59 18.69 20.23
C MET A 47 -8.72 19.81 19.18
N ARG A 48 -8.16 19.62 17.99
CA ARG A 48 -8.23 20.58 16.89
C ARG A 48 -8.60 19.89 15.59
N LEU A 49 -9.38 20.58 14.76
CA LEU A 49 -9.61 20.15 13.38
C LEU A 49 -8.29 20.19 12.62
N THR A 50 -7.94 19.07 12.03
CA THR A 50 -6.68 18.88 11.30
C THR A 50 -6.99 18.27 9.95
N ASP A 51 -6.45 18.86 8.89
CA ASP A 51 -6.54 18.31 7.54
C ASP A 51 -5.74 16.99 7.51
N VAL A 52 -6.37 15.93 7.01
CA VAL A 52 -5.74 14.63 6.81
C VAL A 52 -5.85 14.23 5.34
N ALA A 53 -4.83 13.54 4.86
CA ALA A 53 -4.71 13.14 3.47
C ALA A 53 -4.31 11.66 3.39
N ASN A 54 -4.78 10.97 2.37
CA ASN A 54 -4.31 9.64 2.05
C ASN A 54 -2.92 9.68 1.37
N THR A 55 -2.33 8.52 1.10
CA THR A 55 -0.98 8.43 0.52
C THR A 55 -0.88 9.14 -0.83
N GLU A 56 -1.85 8.96 -1.71
CA GLU A 56 -1.87 9.63 -3.03
C GLU A 56 -1.89 11.15 -2.90
N GLN A 57 -2.77 11.67 -2.06
CA GLN A 57 -2.87 13.11 -1.80
C GLN A 57 -1.59 13.66 -1.19
N LEU A 58 -0.96 12.92 -0.26
CA LEU A 58 0.32 13.31 0.32
C LEU A 58 1.42 13.39 -0.74
N LEU A 59 1.54 12.39 -1.61
CA LEU A 59 2.53 12.39 -2.69
C LEU A 59 2.32 13.58 -3.65
N ARG A 60 1.09 13.92 -3.99
CA ARG A 60 0.77 15.09 -4.83
C ARG A 60 1.10 16.40 -4.11
N ILE A 61 0.80 16.52 -2.82
CA ILE A 61 1.19 17.70 -2.01
C ILE A 61 2.71 17.85 -1.99
N MET A 62 3.46 16.76 -1.78
CA MET A 62 4.91 16.77 -1.74
C MET A 62 5.53 17.27 -3.05
N GLN A 63 4.96 16.89 -4.19
CA GLN A 63 5.38 17.41 -5.50
C GLN A 63 5.14 18.92 -5.65
N SER A 64 4.08 19.44 -5.03
CA SER A 64 3.67 20.84 -5.14
C SER A 64 4.40 21.78 -4.17
N VAL A 65 5.14 21.25 -3.19
CA VAL A 65 5.88 22.06 -2.21
C VAL A 65 7.20 22.54 -2.81
N PRO A 66 7.40 23.84 -3.06
CA PRO A 66 8.65 24.37 -3.61
C PRO A 66 9.71 24.51 -2.51
N SER A 67 10.22 23.38 -2.03
CA SER A 67 11.24 23.32 -0.97
C SER A 67 12.38 22.37 -1.37
N PRO A 68 13.64 22.73 -1.10
CA PRO A 68 14.79 21.84 -1.29
C PRO A 68 14.64 20.53 -0.48
N LYS A 69 13.98 20.57 0.68
CA LYS A 69 13.71 19.38 1.50
C LYS A 69 12.73 18.39 0.84
N ALA A 70 11.92 18.84 -0.12
CA ALA A 70 11.02 17.96 -0.89
C ALA A 70 11.73 17.33 -2.11
N GLU A 71 12.92 17.79 -2.47
CA GLU A 71 13.65 17.32 -3.65
C GLU A 71 13.96 15.82 -3.63
N PRO A 72 14.44 15.21 -2.53
CA PRO A 72 14.68 13.77 -2.48
C PRO A 72 13.43 12.94 -2.77
N ILE A 73 12.26 13.42 -2.33
CA ILE A 73 10.98 12.73 -2.57
C ILE A 73 10.57 12.87 -4.03
N ARG A 74 10.78 14.04 -4.64
CA ARG A 74 10.50 14.25 -6.07
C ARG A 74 11.39 13.39 -6.96
N ALA A 75 12.68 13.32 -6.64
CA ALA A 75 13.63 12.45 -7.34
C ALA A 75 13.23 10.97 -7.23
N TRP A 76 12.89 10.52 -6.02
CA TRP A 76 12.39 9.15 -5.81
C TRP A 76 11.09 8.87 -6.59
N LEU A 77 10.14 9.80 -6.61
CA LEU A 77 8.91 9.65 -7.41
C LEU A 77 9.19 9.56 -8.91
N ALA A 78 10.16 10.33 -9.40
CA ALA A 78 10.58 10.27 -10.80
C ALA A 78 11.23 8.91 -11.13
N GLU A 79 12.05 8.37 -10.23
CA GLU A 79 12.65 7.05 -10.35
C GLU A 79 11.58 5.95 -10.37
N VAL A 80 10.66 5.94 -9.40
CA VAL A 80 9.55 4.98 -9.35
C VAL A 80 8.67 5.08 -10.60
N GLY A 81 8.42 6.30 -11.09
CA GLY A 81 7.67 6.53 -12.33
C GLY A 81 8.38 5.94 -13.55
N ARG A 82 9.70 6.13 -13.68
CA ARG A 82 10.53 5.57 -14.73
C ARG A 82 10.50 4.04 -14.69
N GLU A 83 10.77 3.45 -13.52
CA GLU A 83 10.72 1.99 -13.32
C GLU A 83 9.37 1.43 -13.76
N ARG A 84 8.26 2.08 -13.39
CA ARG A 84 6.93 1.62 -13.77
C ARG A 84 6.68 1.68 -15.29
N ILE A 85 7.25 2.65 -15.99
CA ILE A 85 7.19 2.75 -17.44
C ILE A 85 8.02 1.64 -18.08
N GLU A 86 9.24 1.40 -17.58
CA GLU A 86 10.14 0.32 -18.04
C GLU A 86 9.51 -1.06 -17.84
N GLU A 87 8.85 -1.32 -16.73
CA GLU A 87 8.08 -2.55 -16.46
C GLU A 87 6.93 -2.77 -17.46
N THR A 88 6.42 -1.70 -18.08
CA THR A 88 5.39 -1.84 -19.13
C THR A 88 5.99 -2.37 -20.44
N ILE A 89 7.26 -2.06 -20.68
CA ILE A 89 8.03 -2.52 -21.85
C ILE A 89 8.58 -3.92 -21.59
N ASP A 90 9.12 -4.15 -20.39
CA ASP A 90 9.72 -5.39 -19.94
C ASP A 90 9.11 -5.82 -18.59
N PRO A 91 8.04 -6.63 -18.61
CA PRO A 91 7.34 -7.08 -17.41
C PRO A 91 8.18 -7.95 -16.45
N GLU A 92 9.31 -8.53 -16.92
CA GLU A 92 10.20 -9.35 -16.07
C GLU A 92 10.80 -8.51 -14.94
N GLN A 93 11.05 -7.22 -15.18
CA GLN A 93 11.56 -6.29 -14.17
C GLN A 93 10.63 -6.17 -12.94
N ALA A 94 9.31 -6.27 -13.15
CA ALA A 94 8.35 -6.26 -12.04
C ALA A 94 8.47 -7.54 -11.18
N ILE A 95 8.78 -8.67 -11.81
CA ILE A 95 9.00 -9.95 -11.13
C ILE A 95 10.30 -9.87 -10.33
N ASP A 96 11.38 -9.39 -10.93
CA ASP A 96 12.68 -9.24 -10.28
C ASP A 96 12.58 -8.30 -9.08
N ARG A 97 11.90 -7.17 -9.21
CA ARG A 97 11.66 -6.25 -8.11
C ARG A 97 10.84 -6.89 -6.98
N ALA A 98 9.88 -7.74 -7.31
CA ALA A 98 9.12 -8.48 -6.31
C ALA A 98 10.01 -9.47 -5.55
N LEU A 99 10.87 -10.21 -6.25
CA LEU A 99 11.87 -11.13 -5.68
C LEU A 99 12.80 -10.39 -4.73
N GLU A 100 13.44 -9.32 -5.21
CA GLU A 100 14.31 -8.49 -4.37
C GLU A 100 13.62 -7.96 -3.11
N THR A 101 12.35 -7.59 -3.23
CA THR A 101 11.58 -7.07 -2.09
C THR A 101 11.42 -8.15 -1.01
N TYR A 102 11.15 -9.39 -1.38
CA TYR A 102 11.08 -10.50 -0.43
C TYR A 102 12.45 -10.79 0.20
N LEU A 103 13.52 -10.84 -0.60
CA LEU A 103 14.88 -11.04 -0.11
C LEU A 103 15.31 -9.93 0.86
N LYS A 104 15.04 -8.66 0.54
CA LYS A 104 15.29 -7.51 1.43
C LYS A 104 14.51 -7.58 2.75
N LYS A 105 13.35 -8.24 2.76
CA LYS A 105 12.57 -8.52 3.98
C LYS A 105 13.12 -9.68 4.80
N GLY A 106 14.16 -10.37 4.31
CA GLY A 106 14.82 -11.47 5.00
C GLY A 106 14.21 -12.84 4.74
N TYR A 107 13.35 -12.99 3.73
CA TYR A 107 12.85 -14.30 3.34
C TYR A 107 13.94 -15.10 2.62
N ASP A 108 13.95 -16.40 2.87
CA ASP A 108 14.86 -17.33 2.21
C ASP A 108 14.54 -17.47 0.71
N PRO A 109 15.55 -17.63 -0.17
CA PRO A 109 15.33 -17.78 -1.61
C PRO A 109 14.41 -18.95 -1.99
N ASP A 110 14.54 -20.09 -1.31
CA ASP A 110 13.70 -21.26 -1.58
C ASP A 110 12.25 -20.99 -1.16
N TRP A 111 12.05 -20.32 -0.02
CA TRP A 111 10.74 -19.84 0.39
C TRP A 111 10.13 -18.88 -0.64
N VAL A 112 10.91 -17.94 -1.16
CA VAL A 112 10.44 -16.99 -2.18
C VAL A 112 9.98 -17.71 -3.44
N HIS A 113 10.73 -18.74 -3.87
CA HIS A 113 10.35 -19.57 -5.01
C HIS A 113 9.00 -20.29 -4.76
N GLN A 114 8.83 -20.93 -3.61
CA GLN A 114 7.56 -21.58 -3.24
C GLN A 114 6.40 -20.57 -3.15
N ARG A 115 6.68 -19.37 -2.65
CA ARG A 115 5.67 -18.30 -2.58
C ARG A 115 5.19 -17.87 -3.96
N LEU A 116 6.07 -17.72 -4.95
CA LEU A 116 5.70 -17.40 -6.32
C LEU A 116 4.87 -18.51 -6.96
N LEU A 117 5.27 -19.77 -6.76
CA LEU A 117 4.51 -20.92 -7.22
C LEU A 117 3.09 -20.94 -6.62
N SER A 118 2.98 -20.68 -5.33
CA SER A 118 1.67 -20.61 -4.64
C SER A 118 0.78 -19.47 -5.15
N ILE A 119 1.37 -18.34 -5.57
CA ILE A 119 0.64 -17.24 -6.20
C ILE A 119 0.07 -17.68 -7.56
N ARG A 120 0.88 -18.34 -8.38
CA ARG A 120 0.48 -18.87 -9.68
C ARG A 120 -0.68 -19.87 -9.55
N ILE A 121 -0.52 -20.88 -8.71
CA ILE A 121 -1.55 -21.90 -8.46
C ILE A 121 -2.85 -21.25 -7.98
N ARG A 122 -2.75 -20.26 -7.08
CA ARG A 122 -3.94 -19.54 -6.61
C ARG A 122 -4.63 -18.76 -7.73
N ASN A 123 -3.88 -18.12 -8.61
CA ASN A 123 -4.46 -17.40 -9.74
C ASN A 123 -5.18 -18.36 -10.68
N GLU A 124 -4.56 -19.48 -11.04
CA GLU A 124 -5.18 -20.53 -11.85
C GLU A 124 -6.49 -21.04 -11.22
N LEU A 125 -6.49 -21.29 -9.91
CA LEU A 125 -7.68 -21.71 -9.17
C LEU A 125 -8.79 -20.64 -9.19
N THR A 126 -8.45 -19.39 -8.92
CA THR A 126 -9.43 -18.30 -8.91
C THR A 126 -9.98 -17.99 -10.30
N ASP A 127 -9.17 -18.15 -11.33
CA ASP A 127 -9.60 -18.02 -12.73
C ASP A 127 -10.59 -19.14 -13.10
N GLU A 128 -10.35 -20.37 -12.65
CA GLU A 128 -11.25 -21.49 -12.86
C GLU A 128 -12.58 -21.28 -12.13
N TRP A 129 -12.57 -20.76 -10.90
CA TRP A 129 -13.78 -20.37 -10.19
C TRP A 129 -14.59 -19.35 -10.97
N GLN A 130 -13.93 -18.32 -11.49
CA GLN A 130 -14.58 -17.27 -12.27
C GLN A 130 -15.19 -17.82 -13.58
N LYS A 131 -14.50 -18.70 -14.30
CA LYS A 131 -15.03 -19.39 -15.49
C LYS A 131 -16.29 -20.20 -15.18
N ARG A 132 -16.39 -20.76 -13.96
CA ARG A 132 -17.55 -21.52 -13.49
C ARG A 132 -18.64 -20.65 -12.86
N GLY A 133 -18.55 -19.33 -12.98
CA GLY A 133 -19.57 -18.39 -12.52
C GLY A 133 -19.52 -18.05 -11.04
N VAL A 134 -18.42 -18.39 -10.33
CA VAL A 134 -18.23 -17.97 -8.94
C VAL A 134 -17.93 -16.49 -8.88
N GLU A 135 -18.65 -15.73 -8.08
CA GLU A 135 -18.49 -14.29 -7.96
C GLU A 135 -17.28 -13.91 -7.08
N LYS A 136 -16.48 -12.94 -7.56
CA LYS A 136 -15.40 -12.37 -6.76
C LYS A 136 -15.93 -11.76 -5.47
N GLY A 137 -15.13 -11.83 -4.42
CA GLY A 137 -15.46 -11.27 -3.11
C GLY A 137 -15.95 -12.33 -2.15
N ARG A 138 -17.27 -12.36 -1.85
CA ARG A 138 -17.82 -13.23 -0.81
C ARG A 138 -17.67 -14.73 -1.12
N GLU A 139 -17.97 -15.14 -2.34
CA GLU A 139 -17.90 -16.57 -2.72
C GLU A 139 -16.45 -17.07 -2.74
N PHE A 140 -15.52 -16.25 -3.28
CA PHE A 140 -14.09 -16.56 -3.22
C PHE A 140 -13.58 -16.70 -1.77
N ALA A 141 -14.08 -15.86 -0.86
CA ALA A 141 -13.73 -15.97 0.55
C ALA A 141 -14.25 -17.26 1.19
N ILE A 142 -15.50 -17.65 0.88
CA ILE A 142 -16.10 -18.90 1.35
C ILE A 142 -15.29 -20.11 0.86
N LEU A 143 -15.02 -20.20 -0.44
CA LEU A 143 -14.24 -21.30 -1.01
C LEU A 143 -12.81 -21.35 -0.47
N THR A 144 -12.19 -20.18 -0.26
CA THR A 144 -10.87 -20.10 0.38
C THR A 144 -10.91 -20.61 1.82
N ASP A 145 -11.97 -20.31 2.58
CA ASP A 145 -12.14 -20.82 3.94
C ASP A 145 -12.40 -22.34 3.97
N GLU A 146 -13.16 -22.87 3.00
CA GLU A 146 -13.36 -24.33 2.87
C GLU A 146 -12.04 -25.06 2.58
N ILE A 147 -11.22 -24.53 1.67
CA ILE A 147 -9.88 -25.07 1.41
C ILE A 147 -9.03 -25.00 2.69
N SER A 148 -9.04 -23.86 3.39
CA SER A 148 -8.29 -23.70 4.63
C SER A 148 -8.72 -24.70 5.70
N ARG A 149 -10.02 -24.95 5.84
CA ARG A 149 -10.54 -25.96 6.78
C ARG A 149 -10.14 -27.38 6.40
N ALA A 150 -10.13 -27.68 5.10
CA ALA A 150 -9.82 -29.02 4.62
C ALA A 150 -8.40 -29.48 4.99
N TRP A 151 -7.41 -28.58 4.95
CA TRP A 151 -6.02 -28.94 5.26
C TRP A 151 -5.58 -28.56 6.68
N SER A 152 -6.11 -27.46 7.27
CA SER A 152 -5.68 -26.97 8.59
C SER A 152 -6.69 -27.21 9.71
N GLY A 153 -7.92 -27.61 9.38
CA GLY A 153 -9.06 -27.68 10.32
C GLY A 153 -9.60 -26.30 10.72
N MET A 154 -9.09 -25.20 10.16
CA MET A 154 -9.39 -23.83 10.57
C MET A 154 -9.80 -22.95 9.39
N THR A 155 -10.66 -21.95 9.65
CA THR A 155 -10.88 -20.86 8.68
C THR A 155 -9.61 -20.01 8.55
N THR A 156 -9.48 -19.29 7.45
CA THR A 156 -8.39 -18.32 7.22
C THR A 156 -8.23 -17.35 8.39
N ARG A 157 -9.34 -16.90 8.97
CA ARG A 157 -9.33 -15.98 10.13
C ARG A 157 -8.79 -16.65 11.39
N GLN A 158 -9.23 -17.89 11.67
CA GLN A 158 -8.73 -18.65 12.82
C GLN A 158 -7.25 -18.93 12.70
N TYR A 159 -6.78 -19.27 11.48
CA TYR A 159 -5.38 -19.55 11.22
C TYR A 159 -4.51 -18.27 11.33
N LYS A 160 -5.01 -17.11 10.87
CA LYS A 160 -4.36 -15.81 11.15
C LYS A 160 -4.20 -15.54 12.64
N ASN A 161 -5.26 -15.79 13.41
CA ASN A 161 -5.22 -15.60 14.86
C ASN A 161 -4.21 -16.54 15.54
N LEU A 162 -4.13 -17.80 15.10
CA LEU A 162 -3.15 -18.77 15.59
C LEU A 162 -1.70 -18.27 15.35
N LYS A 163 -1.46 -17.65 14.21
CA LYS A 163 -0.15 -17.06 13.87
C LYS A 163 0.08 -15.65 14.46
N GLY A 164 -0.86 -15.11 15.23
CA GLY A 164 -0.76 -13.78 15.85
C GLY A 164 -0.87 -12.61 14.85
N LEU A 165 -1.38 -12.85 13.64
CA LEU A 165 -1.47 -11.86 12.58
C LEU A 165 -2.73 -11.01 12.69
N LYS A 166 -2.61 -9.71 12.47
CA LYS A 166 -3.75 -8.76 12.50
C LYS A 166 -4.15 -8.32 11.09
N LYS A 167 -3.26 -7.63 10.38
CA LYS A 167 -3.47 -7.08 9.03
C LYS A 167 -2.57 -7.72 7.99
N GLU A 168 -1.53 -8.39 8.42
CA GLU A 168 -0.50 -9.00 7.61
C GLU A 168 -1.11 -10.06 6.67
N ASN A 169 -0.45 -10.28 5.53
CA ASN A 169 -0.86 -11.34 4.62
C ASN A 169 -0.56 -12.70 5.27
N LEU A 170 -1.56 -13.58 5.34
CA LEU A 170 -1.39 -14.90 5.94
C LEU A 170 -0.31 -15.71 5.23
N ARG A 171 -0.31 -15.72 3.90
CA ARG A 171 0.62 -16.53 3.11
C ARG A 171 2.07 -16.08 3.21
N ASP A 172 2.31 -14.79 3.47
CA ASP A 172 3.67 -14.28 3.71
C ASP A 172 4.22 -14.69 5.09
N ASN A 173 3.38 -15.31 5.92
CA ASN A 173 3.71 -15.82 7.25
C ASN A 173 3.50 -17.36 7.35
N MET A 174 3.44 -18.04 6.21
CA MET A 174 3.41 -19.49 6.09
C MET A 174 4.82 -20.05 5.86
N SER A 175 5.09 -21.25 6.35
CA SER A 175 6.27 -22.02 6.00
C SER A 175 6.16 -22.58 4.58
N ASP A 176 7.27 -23.11 4.05
CA ASP A 176 7.31 -23.73 2.71
C ASP A 176 6.27 -24.83 2.56
N THR A 177 6.14 -25.67 3.59
CA THR A 177 5.17 -26.78 3.62
C THR A 177 3.70 -26.31 3.72
N GLU A 178 3.46 -25.13 4.26
CA GLU A 178 2.12 -24.53 4.33
C GLU A 178 1.75 -23.78 3.03
N LEU A 179 2.71 -23.47 2.18
CA LEU A 179 2.51 -22.81 0.90
C LEU A 179 2.15 -23.77 -0.24
N VAL A 180 2.51 -25.04 -0.09
CA VAL A 180 2.22 -26.14 -1.02
C VAL A 180 0.82 -26.69 -0.77
#